data_d4bdf46e6d34492d2973fd93dcb90872
#
_entry.id   d4bdf46e6d34492d2973fd93dcb90872
#
_cell.length_a   1.000
_cell.length_b   1.000
_cell.length_c   1.000
_cell.angle_alpha   90.00
_cell.angle_beta   90.00
_cell.angle_gamma   90.00
#
_symmetry.space_group_name_H-M   'P 1'
#
loop_
_entity.id
_entity.type
_entity.pdbx_description
1 polymer ?
#
loop_
_entity_poly.entity_id
_entity_poly.type
_entity_poly.pdbx_seq_one_letter_code
_entity_poly.pdbx_strand_id
1 'polypeptide(L)'
;KAAKEAWDKLTDAQKELVEGEEADPDYFGRDTGDASKDDPRNQDEIGENELLVVSFGTSFNDSRAQDIKGIEDKLQEAYPDWSVRRAFTAQIIINHVEARDNEVIDNMQQALDRAVANGVKNLVVQPTHLMHGAEYDEMTEAIDGYKDKFESVAIAEPMLGEVGDDATVINDDKKAVAQAITDEACKIAGYDSMEAAAEDGTAFVFMGHGTSHTANVTYDQMQTQMEDLGFTNAFIGTVEGEPEDTECQAVIEKVKEAGFKKVVLRPLMVVAGDHANNDMAGDDDDSWKSQFEASGAFDSIDCQIEGLGRIEAVEDLYVEHTKAAIDSLGTDAEATTDDADAEATDDTAADDTAETTEEAAE
;
A
#
# COMPACT_ATOMS: atom_id res chain seq x y z
N LYS A 1 -24.03 0.88 8.56
CA LYS A 1 -24.91 -0.13 9.20
C LYS A 1 -26.39 0.18 9.01
N ALA A 2 -26.90 1.35 9.41
CA ALA A 2 -28.33 1.70 9.27
C ALA A 2 -28.80 1.70 7.79
N ALA A 3 -27.96 2.18 6.85
CA ALA A 3 -28.27 2.16 5.42
C ALA A 3 -28.38 0.72 4.89
N LYS A 4 -27.42 -0.16 5.22
CA LYS A 4 -27.49 -1.58 4.85
C LYS A 4 -28.73 -2.29 5.44
N GLU A 5 -29.04 -2.05 6.71
CA GLU A 5 -30.24 -2.60 7.34
C GLU A 5 -31.55 -2.12 6.66
N ALA A 6 -31.55 -0.91 6.10
CA ALA A 6 -32.67 -0.40 5.31
C ALA A 6 -32.71 -1.05 3.93
N TRP A 7 -31.58 -1.17 3.25
CA TRP A 7 -31.43 -1.84 1.96
C TRP A 7 -31.89 -3.30 2.00
N ASP A 8 -31.45 -4.06 3.01
CA ASP A 8 -31.80 -5.48 3.18
C ASP A 8 -33.32 -5.71 3.36
N LYS A 9 -34.05 -4.69 3.76
CA LYS A 9 -35.52 -4.75 3.91
C LYS A 9 -36.29 -4.44 2.62
N LEU A 10 -35.63 -3.94 1.59
CA LEU A 10 -36.24 -3.69 0.30
C LEU A 10 -36.48 -4.99 -0.46
N THR A 11 -37.57 -5.02 -1.21
CA THR A 11 -37.79 -6.09 -2.21
C THR A 11 -36.92 -5.84 -3.44
N ASP A 12 -36.66 -6.85 -4.26
CA ASP A 12 -35.87 -6.69 -5.48
C ASP A 12 -36.42 -5.59 -6.39
N ALA A 13 -37.76 -5.54 -6.58
CA ALA A 13 -38.41 -4.47 -7.35
C ALA A 13 -38.24 -3.07 -6.73
N GLN A 14 -38.01 -2.95 -5.43
CA GLN A 14 -37.72 -1.68 -4.77
C GLN A 14 -36.24 -1.32 -4.92
N LYS A 15 -35.34 -2.30 -4.89
CA LYS A 15 -33.91 -2.09 -5.11
C LYS A 15 -33.65 -1.58 -6.53
N GLU A 16 -34.36 -2.12 -7.54
CA GLU A 16 -34.30 -1.64 -8.93
C GLU A 16 -34.73 -0.18 -9.13
N LEU A 17 -35.42 0.43 -8.18
CA LEU A 17 -35.85 1.82 -8.22
C LEU A 17 -34.87 2.79 -7.53
N VAL A 18 -33.85 2.28 -6.87
CA VAL A 18 -32.79 3.09 -6.26
C VAL A 18 -31.80 3.44 -7.34
N GLU A 19 -31.47 4.72 -7.45
CA GLU A 19 -30.48 5.24 -8.41
C GLU A 19 -29.27 5.75 -7.65
N GLY A 20 -28.09 5.67 -8.28
CA GLY A 20 -26.82 6.10 -7.71
C GLY A 20 -25.88 4.94 -7.36
N GLU A 21 -24.69 5.25 -6.92
CA GLU A 21 -23.67 4.26 -6.53
C GLU A 21 -24.17 3.31 -5.42
N GLU A 22 -24.99 3.83 -4.50
CA GLU A 22 -25.55 3.03 -3.41
C GLU A 22 -26.57 1.99 -3.89
N ALA A 23 -26.99 2.03 -5.16
CA ALA A 23 -27.83 1.01 -5.79
C ALA A 23 -27.05 -0.19 -6.29
N ASP A 24 -25.72 -0.08 -6.40
CA ASP A 24 -24.86 -1.20 -6.79
C ASP A 24 -24.97 -2.33 -5.75
N PRO A 25 -25.26 -3.59 -6.18
CA PRO A 25 -25.25 -4.74 -5.28
C PRO A 25 -23.95 -4.90 -4.49
N ASP A 26 -22.85 -4.46 -5.07
CA ASP A 26 -21.51 -4.54 -4.50
C ASP A 26 -21.07 -3.28 -3.71
N TYR A 27 -21.97 -2.29 -3.53
CA TYR A 27 -21.68 -1.05 -2.79
C TYR A 27 -21.06 -1.28 -1.41
N PHE A 28 -21.45 -2.33 -0.69
CA PHE A 28 -20.84 -2.72 0.59
C PHE A 28 -19.61 -3.64 0.43
N GLY A 29 -19.04 -3.70 -0.77
CA GLY A 29 -17.93 -4.57 -1.13
C GLY A 29 -18.36 -6.04 -1.34
N ARG A 30 -17.60 -6.73 -2.18
CA ARG A 30 -17.85 -8.14 -2.47
C ARG A 30 -17.57 -9.01 -1.25
N ASP A 31 -18.45 -9.99 -1.04
CA ASP A 31 -18.17 -11.10 -0.13
C ASP A 31 -17.40 -12.18 -0.91
N THR A 32 -16.06 -12.13 -0.80
CA THR A 32 -15.14 -13.01 -1.53
C THR A 32 -14.50 -14.02 -0.61
N GLY A 33 -15.25 -14.62 0.28
CA GLY A 33 -14.70 -15.61 1.16
C GLY A 33 -15.28 -15.57 2.57
N ASP A 34 -14.53 -16.07 3.53
CA ASP A 34 -14.96 -16.26 4.90
C ASP A 34 -14.34 -15.16 5.81
N ALA A 35 -15.15 -14.15 6.15
CA ALA A 35 -14.74 -13.06 7.02
C ALA A 35 -14.20 -13.55 8.38
N SER A 36 -14.66 -14.72 8.87
CA SER A 36 -14.18 -15.27 10.15
C SER A 36 -12.72 -15.72 10.16
N LYS A 37 -12.07 -15.74 9.00
CA LYS A 37 -10.62 -16.04 8.89
C LYS A 37 -9.74 -14.84 9.14
N ASP A 38 -10.33 -13.65 9.16
CA ASP A 38 -9.61 -12.41 9.48
C ASP A 38 -9.67 -12.12 10.99
N ASP A 39 -8.81 -11.21 11.45
CA ASP A 39 -8.76 -10.70 12.82
C ASP A 39 -8.62 -9.18 12.72
N PRO A 40 -9.56 -8.37 13.22
CA PRO A 40 -9.48 -6.91 13.16
C PRO A 40 -8.33 -6.33 13.99
N ARG A 41 -7.67 -7.13 14.82
CA ARG A 41 -6.54 -6.76 15.66
C ARG A 41 -6.71 -5.43 16.39
N ASN A 42 -7.90 -5.24 16.98
CA ASN A 42 -8.29 -4.04 17.74
C ASN A 42 -8.42 -4.31 19.25
N GLN A 43 -7.68 -5.29 19.77
CA GLN A 43 -7.71 -5.71 21.16
C GLN A 43 -7.24 -4.60 22.10
N ASP A 44 -7.81 -4.60 23.29
CA ASP A 44 -7.38 -3.79 24.44
C ASP A 44 -6.48 -4.59 25.40
N GLU A 45 -5.98 -3.92 26.45
CA GLU A 45 -5.13 -4.53 27.48
C GLU A 45 -3.85 -5.15 26.93
N ILE A 46 -3.28 -4.52 25.89
CA ILE A 46 -1.97 -4.86 25.33
C ILE A 46 -0.84 -4.32 26.23
N GLY A 47 0.38 -4.79 26.02
CA GLY A 47 1.53 -4.33 26.80
C GLY A 47 1.97 -2.89 26.50
N GLU A 48 3.19 -2.55 26.90
CA GLU A 48 3.75 -1.21 26.70
C GLU A 48 4.28 -0.98 25.26
N ASN A 49 4.44 -2.05 24.47
CA ASN A 49 4.97 -2.02 23.11
C ASN A 49 3.87 -2.38 22.11
N GLU A 50 3.56 -1.47 21.20
CA GLU A 50 2.62 -1.69 20.11
C GLU A 50 3.31 -1.57 18.75
N LEU A 51 3.04 -2.55 17.89
CA LEU A 51 3.36 -2.51 16.47
C LEU A 51 2.05 -2.31 15.70
N LEU A 52 1.79 -1.07 15.29
CA LEU A 52 0.60 -0.69 14.53
C LEU A 52 0.85 -0.89 13.04
N VAL A 53 0.18 -1.87 12.44
CA VAL A 53 0.21 -2.10 11.00
C VAL A 53 -0.88 -1.26 10.35
N VAL A 54 -0.47 -0.37 9.44
CA VAL A 54 -1.36 0.59 8.77
C VAL A 54 -1.49 0.23 7.30
N SER A 55 -2.71 -0.08 6.88
CA SER A 55 -3.05 -0.45 5.51
C SER A 55 -4.12 0.48 4.95
N PHE A 56 -4.17 0.66 3.62
CA PHE A 56 -5.35 1.24 2.98
C PHE A 56 -6.61 0.44 3.34
N GLY A 57 -6.48 -0.88 3.28
CA GLY A 57 -7.55 -1.82 3.58
C GLY A 57 -8.18 -2.41 2.32
N THR A 58 -9.02 -3.40 2.53
CA THR A 58 -9.86 -3.99 1.48
C THR A 58 -11.14 -4.56 2.07
N SER A 59 -12.24 -4.47 1.32
CA SER A 59 -13.50 -5.14 1.63
C SER A 59 -13.54 -6.61 1.18
N PHE A 60 -12.57 -7.05 0.37
CA PHE A 60 -12.45 -8.43 -0.10
C PHE A 60 -11.90 -9.32 1.01
N ASN A 61 -12.75 -10.24 1.55
CA ASN A 61 -12.40 -11.07 2.71
C ASN A 61 -11.18 -11.96 2.46
N ASP A 62 -11.08 -12.58 1.28
CA ASP A 62 -9.95 -13.46 0.96
C ASP A 62 -8.63 -12.67 0.91
N SER A 63 -8.64 -11.50 0.27
CA SER A 63 -7.46 -10.64 0.18
C SER A 63 -7.09 -10.07 1.54
N ARG A 64 -8.09 -9.66 2.36
CA ARG A 64 -7.81 -9.18 3.72
C ARG A 64 -7.15 -10.27 4.57
N ALA A 65 -7.66 -11.50 4.50
CA ALA A 65 -7.13 -12.64 5.26
C ALA A 65 -5.79 -13.16 4.75
N GLN A 66 -5.46 -12.98 3.47
CA GLN A 66 -4.22 -13.50 2.88
C GLN A 66 -3.15 -12.44 2.72
N ASP A 67 -3.51 -11.23 2.27
CA ASP A 67 -2.54 -10.19 1.96
C ASP A 67 -2.21 -9.35 3.20
N ILE A 68 -3.22 -8.85 3.94
CA ILE A 68 -3.00 -7.99 5.11
C ILE A 68 -2.64 -8.82 6.33
N LYS A 69 -3.50 -9.80 6.66
CA LYS A 69 -3.29 -10.66 7.82
C LYS A 69 -2.00 -11.50 7.69
N GLY A 70 -1.59 -11.87 6.46
CA GLY A 70 -0.32 -12.56 6.23
C GLY A 70 0.87 -11.74 6.75
N ILE A 71 0.95 -10.46 6.37
CA ILE A 71 1.97 -9.53 6.87
C ILE A 71 1.89 -9.39 8.40
N GLU A 72 0.69 -9.19 8.94
CA GLU A 72 0.49 -9.01 10.39
C GLU A 72 0.86 -10.24 11.20
N ASP A 73 0.51 -11.44 10.72
CA ASP A 73 0.87 -12.71 11.37
C ASP A 73 2.38 -12.91 11.36
N LYS A 74 3.05 -12.60 10.26
CA LYS A 74 4.51 -12.68 10.12
C LYS A 74 5.21 -11.72 11.08
N LEU A 75 4.70 -10.49 11.18
CA LEU A 75 5.21 -9.49 12.13
C LEU A 75 4.99 -9.92 13.58
N GLN A 76 3.82 -10.49 13.92
CA GLN A 76 3.56 -11.00 15.26
C GLN A 76 4.45 -12.19 15.62
N GLU A 77 4.77 -13.05 14.65
CA GLU A 77 5.72 -14.16 14.85
C GLU A 77 7.14 -13.63 15.08
N ALA A 78 7.57 -12.65 14.30
CA ALA A 78 8.92 -12.08 14.38
C ALA A 78 9.12 -11.24 15.66
N TYR A 79 8.07 -10.58 16.15
CA TYR A 79 8.12 -9.66 17.30
C TYR A 79 7.12 -10.06 18.40
N PRO A 80 7.30 -11.20 19.07
CA PRO A 80 6.33 -11.73 20.06
C PRO A 80 6.17 -10.83 21.30
N ASP A 81 7.13 -9.95 21.58
CA ASP A 81 7.09 -9.00 22.70
C ASP A 81 6.36 -7.69 22.35
N TRP A 82 5.89 -7.56 21.11
CA TRP A 82 5.11 -6.45 20.59
C TRP A 82 3.67 -6.90 20.31
N SER A 83 2.71 -6.05 20.64
CA SER A 83 1.31 -6.31 20.29
C SER A 83 1.03 -5.77 18.89
N VAL A 84 0.84 -6.66 17.93
CA VAL A 84 0.50 -6.28 16.56
C VAL A 84 -0.97 -5.88 16.49
N ARG A 85 -1.23 -4.64 16.07
CA ARG A 85 -2.56 -4.06 15.91
C ARG A 85 -2.73 -3.53 14.48
N ARG A 86 -3.98 -3.34 14.06
CA ARG A 86 -4.36 -2.91 12.71
C ARG A 86 -5.01 -1.53 12.73
N ALA A 87 -4.70 -0.72 11.72
CA ALA A 87 -5.53 0.41 11.32
C ALA A 87 -5.70 0.43 9.80
N PHE A 88 -6.88 0.88 9.35
CA PHE A 88 -7.10 1.18 7.93
C PHE A 88 -7.18 2.69 7.73
N THR A 89 -6.69 3.17 6.57
CA THR A 89 -6.79 4.57 6.17
C THR A 89 -8.09 4.86 5.42
N ALA A 90 -8.60 3.91 4.63
CA ALA A 90 -9.81 4.08 3.83
C ALA A 90 -11.09 3.91 4.65
N GLN A 91 -11.71 5.02 5.05
CA GLN A 91 -12.95 5.00 5.87
C GLN A 91 -14.10 4.30 5.14
N ILE A 92 -14.17 4.38 3.80
CA ILE A 92 -15.20 3.68 3.03
C ILE A 92 -15.09 2.16 3.19
N ILE A 93 -13.88 1.62 3.16
CA ILE A 93 -13.61 0.19 3.35
C ILE A 93 -14.03 -0.24 4.77
N ILE A 94 -13.65 0.52 5.79
CA ILE A 94 -14.06 0.27 7.19
C ILE A 94 -15.59 0.19 7.30
N ASN A 95 -16.28 1.16 6.69
CA ASN A 95 -17.74 1.21 6.71
C ASN A 95 -18.38 0.01 6.00
N HIS A 96 -17.80 -0.43 4.87
CA HIS A 96 -18.29 -1.60 4.12
C HIS A 96 -18.13 -2.88 4.95
N VAL A 97 -16.95 -3.11 5.50
CA VAL A 97 -16.66 -4.30 6.32
C VAL A 97 -17.55 -4.33 7.57
N GLU A 98 -17.70 -3.22 8.28
CA GLU A 98 -18.61 -3.16 9.43
C GLU A 98 -20.06 -3.41 9.03
N ALA A 99 -20.52 -2.82 7.93
CA ALA A 99 -21.90 -2.95 7.49
C ALA A 99 -22.25 -4.38 7.04
N ARG A 100 -21.31 -5.04 6.34
CA ARG A 100 -21.50 -6.39 5.79
C ARG A 100 -21.23 -7.47 6.81
N ASP A 101 -20.10 -7.41 7.50
CA ASP A 101 -19.57 -8.52 8.30
C ASP A 101 -19.72 -8.29 9.81
N ASN A 102 -20.12 -7.08 10.25
CA ASN A 102 -20.09 -6.60 11.65
C ASN A 102 -18.68 -6.62 12.27
N GLU A 103 -17.67 -6.60 11.46
CA GLU A 103 -16.28 -6.51 11.89
C GLU A 103 -15.90 -5.03 12.03
N VAL A 104 -15.37 -4.67 13.18
CA VAL A 104 -14.98 -3.29 13.51
C VAL A 104 -13.47 -3.18 13.36
N ILE A 105 -13.04 -2.41 12.37
CA ILE A 105 -11.62 -2.09 12.14
C ILE A 105 -11.40 -0.63 12.52
N ASP A 106 -10.35 -0.36 13.29
CA ASP A 106 -9.99 0.99 13.69
C ASP A 106 -9.46 1.78 12.47
N ASN A 107 -9.88 3.05 12.34
CA ASN A 107 -9.16 4.00 11.50
C ASN A 107 -7.95 4.56 12.26
N MET A 108 -7.12 5.39 11.61
CA MET A 108 -5.91 5.95 12.21
C MET A 108 -6.18 6.65 13.56
N GLN A 109 -7.20 7.51 13.62
CA GLN A 109 -7.56 8.23 14.84
C GLN A 109 -7.96 7.27 15.96
N GLN A 110 -8.80 6.29 15.66
CA GLN A 110 -9.27 5.30 16.61
C GLN A 110 -8.14 4.41 17.13
N ALA A 111 -7.24 3.98 16.24
CA ALA A 111 -6.09 3.16 16.62
C ALA A 111 -5.12 3.92 17.53
N LEU A 112 -4.80 5.18 17.22
CA LEU A 112 -3.94 6.02 18.05
C LEU A 112 -4.58 6.36 19.40
N ASP A 113 -5.89 6.69 19.44
CA ASP A 113 -6.63 6.92 20.69
C ASP A 113 -6.64 5.65 21.56
N ARG A 114 -6.79 4.48 20.94
CA ARG A 114 -6.76 3.19 21.65
C ARG A 114 -5.37 2.86 22.15
N ALA A 115 -4.30 3.14 21.41
CA ALA A 115 -2.92 2.98 21.88
C ALA A 115 -2.65 3.80 23.13
N VAL A 116 -3.09 5.08 23.14
CA VAL A 116 -2.98 5.95 24.31
C VAL A 116 -3.81 5.41 25.48
N ALA A 117 -5.05 4.94 25.24
CA ALA A 117 -5.92 4.38 26.28
C ALA A 117 -5.35 3.08 26.88
N ASN A 118 -4.67 2.27 26.08
CA ASN A 118 -3.97 1.05 26.51
C ASN A 118 -2.69 1.35 27.32
N GLY A 119 -2.22 2.58 27.33
CA GLY A 119 -0.98 2.96 28.04
C GLY A 119 0.28 2.51 27.32
N VAL A 120 0.24 2.42 25.99
CA VAL A 120 1.39 2.15 25.14
C VAL A 120 2.46 3.21 25.38
N LYS A 121 3.70 2.78 25.53
CA LYS A 121 4.87 3.64 25.67
C LYS A 121 5.68 3.72 24.39
N ASN A 122 5.92 2.58 23.77
CA ASN A 122 6.69 2.47 22.56
C ASN A 122 5.76 2.09 21.40
N LEU A 123 5.63 2.98 20.44
CA LEU A 123 4.81 2.78 19.24
C LEU A 123 5.72 2.66 18.03
N VAL A 124 5.65 1.53 17.33
CA VAL A 124 6.22 1.38 16.01
C VAL A 124 5.08 1.27 15.01
N VAL A 125 5.14 2.05 13.93
CA VAL A 125 4.13 2.01 12.87
C VAL A 125 4.75 1.39 11.63
N GLN A 126 4.18 0.28 11.15
CA GLN A 126 4.53 -0.34 9.89
C GLN A 126 3.47 -0.05 8.84
N PRO A 127 3.71 0.89 7.91
CA PRO A 127 2.84 1.07 6.77
C PRO A 127 2.97 -0.11 5.82
N THR A 128 1.85 -0.63 5.32
CA THR A 128 1.84 -1.61 4.23
C THR A 128 1.68 -0.94 2.87
N HIS A 129 1.81 0.38 2.81
CA HIS A 129 1.78 1.14 1.55
C HIS A 129 2.90 0.68 0.61
N LEU A 130 2.69 0.86 -0.68
CA LEU A 130 3.69 0.53 -1.69
C LEU A 130 4.90 1.48 -1.62
N MET A 131 4.65 2.77 -1.40
CA MET A 131 5.63 3.85 -1.47
C MET A 131 5.30 5.01 -0.52
N HIS A 132 6.20 6.00 -0.43
CA HIS A 132 5.98 7.29 0.24
C HIS A 132 5.03 8.19 -0.57
N GLY A 133 3.77 7.77 -0.70
CA GLY A 133 2.71 8.49 -1.42
C GLY A 133 1.86 9.35 -0.50
N ALA A 134 0.72 9.85 -1.01
CA ALA A 134 -0.19 10.73 -0.28
C ALA A 134 -0.72 10.09 1.01
N GLU A 135 -1.09 8.80 0.97
CA GLU A 135 -1.57 8.10 2.18
C GLU A 135 -0.48 7.92 3.23
N TYR A 136 0.78 7.76 2.81
CA TYR A 136 1.91 7.72 3.73
C TYR A 136 2.12 9.06 4.42
N ASP A 137 2.00 10.16 3.68
CA ASP A 137 2.12 11.52 4.22
C ASP A 137 1.00 11.82 5.21
N GLU A 138 -0.25 11.49 4.88
CA GLU A 138 -1.41 11.65 5.76
C GLU A 138 -1.26 10.82 7.05
N MET A 139 -0.78 9.58 6.94
CA MET A 139 -0.49 8.72 8.08
C MET A 139 0.57 9.36 8.98
N THR A 140 1.65 9.86 8.40
CA THR A 140 2.75 10.49 9.12
C THR A 140 2.27 11.75 9.86
N GLU A 141 1.45 12.59 9.22
CA GLU A 141 0.86 13.78 9.84
C GLU A 141 -0.05 13.40 11.04
N ALA A 142 -0.85 12.34 10.88
CA ALA A 142 -1.70 11.84 11.97
C ALA A 142 -0.85 11.39 13.18
N ILE A 143 0.25 10.65 12.92
CA ILE A 143 1.16 10.18 13.98
C ILE A 143 1.87 11.35 14.66
N ASP A 144 2.29 12.37 13.90
CA ASP A 144 2.94 13.57 14.46
C ASP A 144 2.07 14.27 15.51
N GLY A 145 0.77 14.27 15.33
CA GLY A 145 -0.19 14.79 16.31
C GLY A 145 -0.23 14.02 17.62
N TYR A 146 0.33 12.82 17.68
CA TYR A 146 0.31 11.92 18.84
C TYR A 146 1.68 11.65 19.46
N LYS A 147 2.79 12.07 18.84
CA LYS A 147 4.15 11.76 19.29
C LYS A 147 4.38 12.03 20.78
N ASP A 148 3.85 13.15 21.29
CA ASP A 148 3.97 13.55 22.70
C ASP A 148 3.19 12.64 23.69
N LYS A 149 2.40 11.71 23.21
CA LYS A 149 1.61 10.77 24.00
C LYS A 149 2.38 9.49 24.35
N PHE A 150 3.46 9.21 23.65
CA PHE A 150 4.28 8.02 23.81
C PHE A 150 5.68 8.38 24.31
N GLU A 151 6.38 7.42 24.91
CA GLU A 151 7.79 7.59 25.28
C GLU A 151 8.70 7.54 24.05
N SER A 152 8.34 6.73 23.05
CA SER A 152 9.04 6.66 21.78
C SER A 152 8.09 6.28 20.65
N VAL A 153 8.36 6.82 19.44
CA VAL A 153 7.60 6.53 18.21
C VAL A 153 8.58 6.39 17.06
N ALA A 154 8.44 5.34 16.27
CA ALA A 154 9.16 5.17 15.01
C ALA A 154 8.20 4.72 13.89
N ILE A 155 8.47 5.15 12.68
CA ILE A 155 7.73 4.75 11.47
C ILE A 155 8.69 3.95 10.60
N ALA A 156 8.28 2.75 10.21
CA ALA A 156 9.05 1.89 9.32
C ALA A 156 8.87 2.31 7.85
N GLU A 157 9.78 1.88 6.99
CA GLU A 157 9.69 2.09 5.56
C GLU A 157 8.48 1.35 4.94
N PRO A 158 7.84 1.93 3.91
CA PRO A 158 6.89 1.20 3.07
C PRO A 158 7.60 0.18 2.18
N MET A 159 6.85 -0.64 1.42
CA MET A 159 7.38 -1.79 0.67
C MET A 159 8.59 -1.45 -0.22
N LEU A 160 8.52 -0.38 -0.99
CA LEU A 160 9.56 0.00 -1.96
C LEU A 160 10.63 0.95 -1.39
N GLY A 161 10.58 1.19 -0.06
CA GLY A 161 11.55 2.03 0.63
C GLY A 161 11.58 3.48 0.11
N GLU A 162 12.71 4.13 0.26
CA GLU A 162 12.89 5.52 -0.15
C GLU A 162 12.58 5.76 -1.64
N VAL A 163 11.96 6.90 -1.93
CA VAL A 163 11.74 7.39 -3.30
C VAL A 163 13.01 8.13 -3.74
N GLY A 164 13.60 7.72 -4.87
CA GLY A 164 14.75 8.41 -5.44
C GLY A 164 14.36 9.72 -6.14
N ASP A 165 15.35 10.49 -6.53
CA ASP A 165 15.17 11.81 -7.20
C ASP A 165 14.61 11.67 -8.63
N ASP A 166 14.90 10.56 -9.30
CA ASP A 166 14.44 10.26 -10.66
C ASP A 166 14.30 8.74 -10.90
N ALA A 167 13.86 8.37 -12.10
CA ALA A 167 13.63 6.98 -12.50
C ALA A 167 14.88 6.07 -12.45
N THR A 168 16.08 6.62 -12.38
CA THR A 168 17.35 5.86 -12.37
C THR A 168 17.86 5.56 -10.97
N VAL A 169 17.27 6.18 -9.95
CA VAL A 169 17.62 5.97 -8.54
C VAL A 169 16.79 4.82 -7.99
N ILE A 170 17.43 3.67 -7.82
CA ILE A 170 16.85 2.43 -7.30
C ILE A 170 17.53 2.05 -5.98
N ASN A 171 16.88 1.20 -5.19
CA ASN A 171 17.36 0.73 -3.90
C ASN A 171 17.26 -0.79 -3.76
N ASP A 172 17.76 -1.34 -2.66
CA ASP A 172 17.73 -2.78 -2.41
C ASP A 172 16.29 -3.30 -2.21
N ASP A 173 15.35 -2.49 -1.68
CA ASP A 173 13.96 -2.87 -1.49
C ASP A 173 13.25 -3.08 -2.83
N LYS A 174 13.39 -2.13 -3.77
CA LYS A 174 12.84 -2.27 -5.12
C LYS A 174 13.39 -3.51 -5.83
N LYS A 175 14.68 -3.80 -5.62
CA LYS A 175 15.32 -5.00 -6.17
C LYS A 175 14.74 -6.27 -5.56
N ALA A 176 14.60 -6.32 -4.24
CA ALA A 176 14.03 -7.47 -3.54
C ALA A 176 12.58 -7.72 -3.97
N VAL A 177 11.77 -6.65 -4.05
CA VAL A 177 10.38 -6.74 -4.50
C VAL A 177 10.30 -7.17 -5.97
N ALA A 178 11.09 -6.56 -6.87
CA ALA A 178 11.10 -6.95 -8.29
C ALA A 178 11.39 -8.45 -8.48
N GLN A 179 12.37 -8.97 -7.74
CA GLN A 179 12.70 -10.40 -7.78
C GLN A 179 11.56 -11.26 -7.20
N ALA A 180 11.03 -10.89 -6.04
CA ALA A 180 9.98 -11.65 -5.36
C ALA A 180 8.69 -11.76 -6.20
N ILE A 181 8.24 -10.64 -6.79
CA ILE A 181 7.00 -10.62 -7.57
C ILE A 181 7.13 -11.34 -8.92
N THR A 182 8.31 -11.29 -9.54
CA THR A 182 8.57 -11.99 -10.80
C THR A 182 8.74 -13.49 -10.58
N ASP A 183 9.41 -13.91 -9.51
CA ASP A 183 9.53 -15.33 -9.14
C ASP A 183 8.14 -15.94 -8.87
N GLU A 184 7.30 -15.27 -8.10
CA GLU A 184 5.95 -15.75 -7.80
C GLU A 184 5.06 -15.75 -9.06
N ALA A 185 5.14 -14.71 -9.89
CA ALA A 185 4.39 -14.63 -11.14
C ALA A 185 4.78 -15.77 -12.11
N CYS A 186 6.07 -16.07 -12.24
CA CYS A 186 6.57 -17.19 -13.03
C CYS A 186 6.09 -18.54 -12.49
N LYS A 187 6.20 -18.74 -11.18
CA LYS A 187 5.77 -19.96 -10.51
C LYS A 187 4.28 -20.25 -10.76
N ILE A 188 3.42 -19.25 -10.63
CA ILE A 188 1.97 -19.41 -10.88
C ILE A 188 1.70 -19.68 -12.36
N ALA A 189 2.41 -19.00 -13.26
CA ALA A 189 2.30 -19.21 -14.71
C ALA A 189 2.95 -20.52 -15.22
N GLY A 190 3.67 -21.23 -14.34
CA GLY A 190 4.32 -22.50 -14.66
C GLY A 190 5.65 -22.38 -15.38
N TYR A 191 6.35 -21.26 -15.22
CA TYR A 191 7.70 -21.03 -15.74
C TYR A 191 8.75 -21.14 -14.64
N ASP A 192 9.93 -21.66 -15.01
CA ASP A 192 11.07 -21.77 -14.10
C ASP A 192 11.79 -20.41 -13.87
N SER A 193 11.63 -19.45 -14.80
CA SER A 193 12.25 -18.12 -14.74
C SER A 193 11.60 -17.13 -15.71
N MET A 194 11.86 -15.83 -15.55
CA MET A 194 11.50 -14.78 -16.49
C MET A 194 12.09 -15.00 -17.88
N GLU A 195 13.33 -15.51 -17.97
CA GLU A 195 13.96 -15.85 -19.24
C GLU A 195 13.20 -16.97 -19.96
N ALA A 196 12.82 -18.04 -19.25
CA ALA A 196 12.04 -19.14 -19.84
C ALA A 196 10.65 -18.66 -20.32
N ALA A 197 10.01 -17.76 -19.59
CA ALA A 197 8.76 -17.15 -20.01
C ALA A 197 8.94 -16.25 -21.24
N ALA A 198 10.03 -15.46 -21.31
CA ALA A 198 10.35 -14.63 -22.46
C ALA A 198 10.62 -15.47 -23.72
N GLU A 199 11.34 -16.59 -23.61
CA GLU A 199 11.56 -17.54 -24.70
C GLU A 199 10.26 -18.16 -25.22
N ASP A 200 9.27 -18.36 -24.35
CA ASP A 200 7.92 -18.85 -24.71
C ASP A 200 6.99 -17.72 -25.21
N GLY A 201 7.49 -16.49 -25.32
CA GLY A 201 6.76 -15.32 -25.81
C GLY A 201 5.77 -14.72 -24.81
N THR A 202 5.99 -14.93 -23.50
CA THR A 202 5.14 -14.45 -22.43
C THR A 202 5.71 -13.20 -21.76
N ALA A 203 4.89 -12.15 -21.71
CA ALA A 203 5.13 -10.93 -20.93
C ALA A 203 4.34 -10.95 -19.63
N PHE A 204 4.91 -10.36 -18.60
CA PHE A 204 4.22 -10.04 -17.34
C PHE A 204 3.99 -8.54 -17.25
N VAL A 205 2.77 -8.15 -16.97
CA VAL A 205 2.37 -6.76 -16.79
C VAL A 205 1.95 -6.60 -15.31
N PHE A 206 2.70 -5.81 -14.58
CA PHE A 206 2.45 -5.51 -13.18
C PHE A 206 1.70 -4.18 -13.08
N MET A 207 0.43 -4.24 -12.69
CA MET A 207 -0.48 -3.09 -12.64
C MET A 207 -0.54 -2.50 -11.24
N GLY A 208 0.05 -1.31 -11.04
CA GLY A 208 -0.11 -0.49 -9.84
C GLY A 208 -1.37 0.38 -9.90
N HIS A 209 -1.63 1.13 -8.82
CA HIS A 209 -2.75 2.07 -8.79
C HIS A 209 -2.46 3.30 -9.67
N GLY A 210 -1.29 3.88 -9.53
CA GLY A 210 -0.97 5.21 -10.07
C GLY A 210 -1.23 6.29 -9.03
N THR A 211 -0.63 7.46 -9.21
CA THR A 211 -0.85 8.61 -8.32
C THR A 211 -0.32 9.88 -8.95
N SER A 212 -1.01 11.00 -8.74
CA SER A 212 -0.52 12.35 -9.06
C SER A 212 0.51 12.88 -8.06
N HIS A 213 0.74 12.17 -6.96
CA HIS A 213 1.79 12.51 -6.00
C HIS A 213 3.18 12.38 -6.64
N THR A 214 4.15 13.18 -6.18
CA THR A 214 5.54 13.16 -6.70
C THR A 214 6.23 11.80 -6.57
N ALA A 215 5.75 10.94 -5.68
CA ALA A 215 6.23 9.56 -5.54
C ALA A 215 5.86 8.65 -6.72
N ASN A 216 5.09 9.11 -7.72
CA ASN A 216 4.76 8.35 -8.91
C ASN A 216 5.99 7.88 -9.69
N VAL A 217 7.12 8.58 -9.57
CA VAL A 217 8.42 8.18 -10.13
C VAL A 217 8.85 6.77 -9.67
N THR A 218 8.30 6.26 -8.57
CA THR A 218 8.56 4.91 -8.07
C THR A 218 8.13 3.83 -9.09
N TYR A 219 7.11 4.08 -9.90
CA TYR A 219 6.71 3.15 -10.98
C TYR A 219 7.78 3.07 -12.07
N ASP A 220 8.37 4.20 -12.47
CA ASP A 220 9.48 4.23 -13.41
C ASP A 220 10.74 3.59 -12.84
N GLN A 221 10.99 3.80 -11.54
CA GLN A 221 12.09 3.14 -10.82
C GLN A 221 11.91 1.62 -10.79
N MET A 222 10.69 1.12 -10.60
CA MET A 222 10.41 -0.31 -10.68
C MET A 222 10.64 -0.85 -12.10
N GLN A 223 10.24 -0.12 -13.15
CA GLN A 223 10.54 -0.50 -14.52
C GLN A 223 12.06 -0.56 -14.76
N THR A 224 12.80 0.46 -14.33
CA THR A 224 14.27 0.48 -14.39
C THR A 224 14.88 -0.71 -13.64
N GLN A 225 14.36 -1.04 -12.46
CA GLN A 225 14.83 -2.18 -11.68
C GLN A 225 14.56 -3.51 -12.39
N MET A 226 13.42 -3.67 -13.06
CA MET A 226 13.13 -4.86 -13.87
C MET A 226 14.14 -5.01 -15.02
N GLU A 227 14.46 -3.90 -15.69
CA GLU A 227 15.44 -3.85 -16.79
C GLU A 227 16.86 -4.18 -16.29
N ASP A 228 17.28 -3.65 -15.14
CA ASP A 228 18.57 -3.93 -14.53
C ASP A 228 18.75 -5.41 -14.13
N LEU A 229 17.64 -6.07 -13.77
CA LEU A 229 17.61 -7.51 -13.52
C LEU A 229 17.60 -8.34 -14.81
N GLY A 230 17.47 -7.69 -15.97
CA GLY A 230 17.41 -8.36 -17.26
C GLY A 230 16.03 -8.93 -17.62
N PHE A 231 14.98 -8.52 -16.93
CA PHE A 231 13.61 -8.97 -17.16
C PHE A 231 12.97 -8.20 -18.31
N THR A 232 13.39 -8.53 -19.54
CA THR A 232 12.94 -7.86 -20.77
C THR A 232 11.46 -8.03 -21.09
N ASN A 233 10.78 -8.93 -20.38
CA ASN A 233 9.36 -9.27 -20.51
C ASN A 233 8.53 -8.83 -19.31
N ALA A 234 9.06 -7.94 -18.45
CA ALA A 234 8.33 -7.30 -17.36
C ALA A 234 7.98 -5.86 -17.73
N PHE A 235 6.73 -5.48 -17.53
CA PHE A 235 6.20 -4.15 -17.83
C PHE A 235 5.43 -3.63 -16.63
N ILE A 236 5.66 -2.37 -16.29
CA ILE A 236 4.92 -1.67 -15.24
C ILE A 236 3.82 -0.83 -15.89
N GLY A 237 2.62 -0.90 -15.31
CA GLY A 237 1.51 -0.04 -15.67
C GLY A 237 0.71 0.41 -14.45
N THR A 238 -0.22 1.34 -14.63
CA THR A 238 -1.06 1.86 -13.54
C THR A 238 -2.50 2.08 -13.99
N VAL A 239 -3.45 1.86 -13.07
CA VAL A 239 -4.89 2.07 -13.31
C VAL A 239 -5.17 3.52 -13.69
N GLU A 240 -4.61 4.47 -12.93
CA GLU A 240 -4.83 5.90 -13.12
C GLU A 240 -4.06 6.50 -14.31
N GLY A 241 -3.14 5.74 -14.94
CA GLY A 241 -2.29 6.26 -16.01
C GLY A 241 -1.34 7.37 -15.54
N GLU A 242 -0.89 7.30 -14.30
CA GLU A 242 0.07 8.24 -13.71
C GLU A 242 1.26 7.48 -13.12
N PRO A 243 2.44 7.58 -13.75
CA PRO A 243 2.82 8.40 -14.94
C PRO A 243 2.06 8.05 -16.24
N GLU A 244 1.91 9.02 -17.16
CA GLU A 244 1.11 8.89 -18.40
C GLU A 244 1.52 7.70 -19.28
N ASP A 245 2.79 7.33 -19.32
CA ASP A 245 3.29 6.21 -20.13
C ASP A 245 3.02 4.83 -19.48
N THR A 246 2.40 4.79 -18.31
CA THR A 246 1.95 3.58 -17.61
C THR A 246 0.45 3.28 -17.81
N GLU A 247 -0.27 4.11 -18.58
CA GLU A 247 -1.67 3.84 -18.90
C GLU A 247 -1.82 2.54 -19.73
N CYS A 248 -2.99 1.91 -19.67
CA CYS A 248 -3.27 0.61 -20.29
C CYS A 248 -2.88 0.57 -21.77
N GLN A 249 -3.27 1.58 -22.57
CA GLN A 249 -2.99 1.61 -24.00
C GLN A 249 -1.49 1.77 -24.30
N ALA A 250 -0.77 2.57 -23.51
CA ALA A 250 0.67 2.71 -23.64
C ALA A 250 1.38 1.38 -23.33
N VAL A 251 0.95 0.68 -22.30
CA VAL A 251 1.52 -0.64 -21.92
C VAL A 251 1.21 -1.69 -23.01
N ILE A 252 0.00 -1.72 -23.56
CA ILE A 252 -0.34 -2.60 -24.70
C ILE A 252 0.64 -2.39 -25.86
N GLU A 253 0.91 -1.14 -26.25
CA GLU A 253 1.84 -0.86 -27.33
C GLU A 253 3.28 -1.25 -26.97
N LYS A 254 3.75 -1.00 -25.73
CA LYS A 254 5.08 -1.43 -25.25
C LYS A 254 5.25 -2.96 -25.37
N VAL A 255 4.29 -3.74 -24.88
CA VAL A 255 4.32 -5.23 -24.95
C VAL A 255 4.29 -5.73 -26.38
N LYS A 256 3.47 -5.11 -27.22
CA LYS A 256 3.34 -5.44 -28.64
C LYS A 256 4.62 -5.13 -29.44
N GLU A 257 5.24 -3.97 -29.20
CA GLU A 257 6.50 -3.57 -29.83
C GLU A 257 7.65 -4.48 -29.40
N ALA A 258 7.65 -4.96 -28.17
CA ALA A 258 8.60 -5.94 -27.66
C ALA A 258 8.40 -7.35 -28.29
N GLY A 259 7.28 -7.59 -28.95
CA GLY A 259 7.01 -8.79 -29.75
C GLY A 259 6.40 -9.96 -28.99
N PHE A 260 6.00 -9.79 -27.74
CA PHE A 260 5.34 -10.82 -26.94
C PHE A 260 3.93 -11.12 -27.45
N LYS A 261 3.48 -12.35 -27.24
CA LYS A 261 2.18 -12.85 -27.73
C LYS A 261 1.28 -13.37 -26.63
N LYS A 262 1.82 -13.68 -25.47
CA LYS A 262 1.09 -14.10 -24.29
C LYS A 262 1.30 -13.05 -23.21
N VAL A 263 0.27 -12.74 -22.46
CA VAL A 263 0.34 -11.73 -21.40
C VAL A 263 -0.23 -12.30 -20.12
N VAL A 264 0.47 -12.05 -19.03
CA VAL A 264 0.00 -12.30 -17.68
C VAL A 264 -0.15 -10.95 -16.97
N LEU A 265 -1.37 -10.57 -16.60
CA LEU A 265 -1.67 -9.38 -15.81
C LEU A 265 -1.62 -9.76 -14.32
N ARG A 266 -0.92 -8.96 -13.53
CA ARG A 266 -0.83 -9.13 -12.08
C ARG A 266 -0.81 -7.78 -11.37
N PRO A 267 -1.47 -7.61 -10.20
CA PRO A 267 -1.40 -6.36 -9.48
C PRO A 267 0.01 -6.10 -8.93
N LEU A 268 0.49 -4.86 -9.03
CA LEU A 268 1.59 -4.27 -8.27
C LEU A 268 0.97 -3.51 -7.09
N MET A 269 0.26 -4.23 -6.27
CA MET A 269 -0.48 -3.71 -5.11
C MET A 269 -0.34 -4.70 -3.96
N VAL A 270 -0.22 -4.18 -2.75
CA VAL A 270 -0.10 -5.04 -1.55
C VAL A 270 -1.32 -5.95 -1.42
N VAL A 271 -2.48 -5.45 -1.80
CA VAL A 271 -3.77 -6.13 -1.68
C VAL A 271 -4.43 -6.26 -3.05
N ALA A 272 -4.95 -7.44 -3.38
CA ALA A 272 -5.78 -7.66 -4.55
C ALA A 272 -7.25 -7.33 -4.20
N GLY A 273 -7.57 -6.04 -4.20
CA GLY A 273 -8.91 -5.50 -3.94
C GLY A 273 -9.71 -5.24 -5.23
N ASP A 274 -10.47 -4.16 -5.22
CA ASP A 274 -11.38 -3.76 -6.30
C ASP A 274 -10.64 -3.57 -7.63
N HIS A 275 -9.56 -2.80 -7.65
CA HIS A 275 -8.77 -2.56 -8.86
C HIS A 275 -8.24 -3.85 -9.50
N ALA A 276 -7.80 -4.83 -8.72
CA ALA A 276 -7.32 -6.10 -9.26
C ALA A 276 -8.46 -6.96 -9.83
N ASN A 277 -9.63 -6.91 -9.22
CA ASN A 277 -10.78 -7.72 -9.60
C ASN A 277 -11.60 -7.09 -10.74
N ASN A 278 -11.76 -5.77 -10.73
CA ASN A 278 -12.60 -5.05 -11.68
C ASN A 278 -11.76 -4.36 -12.77
N ASP A 279 -10.87 -3.42 -12.42
CA ASP A 279 -10.11 -2.66 -13.43
C ASP A 279 -9.07 -3.52 -14.16
N MET A 280 -8.45 -4.50 -13.48
CA MET A 280 -7.49 -5.39 -14.15
C MET A 280 -8.18 -6.56 -14.84
N ALA A 281 -8.97 -7.35 -14.09
CA ALA A 281 -9.45 -8.67 -14.50
C ALA A 281 -10.95 -8.74 -14.76
N GLY A 282 -11.68 -7.63 -14.64
CA GLY A 282 -13.12 -7.56 -14.86
C GLY A 282 -13.53 -7.85 -16.30
N ASP A 283 -14.84 -8.02 -16.49
CA ASP A 283 -15.44 -8.30 -17.80
C ASP A 283 -15.94 -7.03 -18.52
N ASP A 284 -15.83 -5.86 -17.89
CA ASP A 284 -16.21 -4.58 -18.49
C ASP A 284 -15.23 -4.17 -19.59
N ASP A 285 -15.72 -3.43 -20.59
CA ASP A 285 -14.94 -3.07 -21.79
C ASP A 285 -13.70 -2.23 -21.48
N ASP A 286 -13.68 -1.54 -20.35
CA ASP A 286 -12.59 -0.67 -19.85
C ASP A 286 -11.60 -1.40 -18.92
N SER A 287 -11.87 -2.65 -18.55
CA SER A 287 -10.88 -3.45 -17.82
C SER A 287 -9.61 -3.69 -18.67
N TRP A 288 -8.48 -3.80 -18.01
CA TRP A 288 -7.20 -4.09 -18.69
C TRP A 288 -7.27 -5.38 -19.50
N LYS A 289 -7.80 -6.46 -18.94
CA LYS A 289 -8.03 -7.73 -19.64
C LYS A 289 -8.80 -7.52 -20.93
N SER A 290 -9.95 -6.84 -20.87
CA SER A 290 -10.80 -6.58 -22.05
C SER A 290 -10.09 -5.72 -23.10
N GLN A 291 -9.35 -4.69 -22.68
CA GLN A 291 -8.59 -3.83 -23.58
C GLN A 291 -7.43 -4.59 -24.25
N PHE A 292 -6.68 -5.42 -23.51
CA PHE A 292 -5.64 -6.29 -24.07
C PHE A 292 -6.23 -7.28 -25.10
N GLU A 293 -7.37 -7.92 -24.78
CA GLU A 293 -8.10 -8.80 -25.70
C GLU A 293 -8.59 -8.04 -26.96
N ALA A 294 -9.19 -6.87 -26.78
CA ALA A 294 -9.72 -6.03 -27.86
C ALA A 294 -8.62 -5.52 -28.81
N SER A 295 -7.38 -5.39 -28.33
CA SER A 295 -6.23 -5.01 -29.18
C SER A 295 -5.97 -6.01 -30.31
N GLY A 296 -6.37 -7.27 -30.15
CA GLY A 296 -6.13 -8.36 -31.10
C GLY A 296 -4.66 -8.67 -31.35
N ALA A 297 -3.75 -8.18 -30.48
CA ALA A 297 -2.31 -8.32 -30.64
C ALA A 297 -1.75 -9.59 -29.98
N PHE A 298 -2.49 -10.20 -29.07
CA PHE A 298 -2.03 -11.28 -28.20
C PHE A 298 -2.85 -12.56 -28.40
N ASP A 299 -2.20 -13.70 -28.20
CA ASP A 299 -2.80 -15.03 -28.35
C ASP A 299 -3.51 -15.47 -27.07
N SER A 300 -3.03 -15.04 -25.89
CA SER A 300 -3.67 -15.27 -24.60
C SER A 300 -3.43 -14.13 -23.63
N ILE A 301 -4.42 -13.88 -22.77
CA ILE A 301 -4.38 -12.95 -21.65
C ILE A 301 -4.80 -13.75 -20.41
N ASP A 302 -3.91 -13.87 -19.45
CA ASP A 302 -4.16 -14.54 -18.17
C ASP A 302 -4.07 -13.50 -17.03
N CYS A 303 -4.87 -13.66 -15.99
CA CYS A 303 -4.88 -12.77 -14.83
C CYS A 303 -4.52 -13.55 -13.57
N GLN A 304 -3.56 -13.03 -12.80
CA GLN A 304 -3.19 -13.51 -11.46
C GLN A 304 -3.72 -12.49 -10.44
N ILE A 305 -4.90 -12.76 -9.86
CA ILE A 305 -5.57 -11.83 -8.93
C ILE A 305 -5.12 -12.14 -7.50
N GLU A 306 -3.88 -11.76 -7.20
CA GLU A 306 -3.24 -11.98 -5.90
C GLU A 306 -2.42 -10.75 -5.50
N GLY A 307 -2.61 -10.29 -4.26
CA GLY A 307 -1.84 -9.18 -3.69
C GLY A 307 -0.39 -9.58 -3.39
N LEU A 308 0.48 -8.57 -3.28
CA LEU A 308 1.88 -8.79 -2.96
C LEU A 308 2.08 -9.17 -1.50
N GLY A 309 1.15 -8.80 -0.62
CA GLY A 309 1.23 -9.04 0.83
C GLY A 309 1.19 -10.51 1.25
N ARG A 310 0.83 -11.44 0.35
CA ARG A 310 0.90 -12.89 0.60
C ARG A 310 2.19 -13.54 0.13
N ILE A 311 3.10 -12.78 -0.46
CA ILE A 311 4.40 -13.30 -0.93
C ILE A 311 5.36 -13.31 0.25
N GLU A 312 5.84 -14.49 0.64
CA GLU A 312 6.69 -14.65 1.83
C GLU A 312 7.91 -13.71 1.84
N ALA A 313 8.56 -13.52 0.69
CA ALA A 313 9.69 -12.60 0.58
C ALA A 313 9.31 -11.12 0.78
N VAL A 314 8.06 -10.73 0.47
CA VAL A 314 7.53 -9.40 0.74
C VAL A 314 7.19 -9.25 2.23
N GLU A 315 6.61 -10.28 2.84
CA GLU A 315 6.37 -10.32 4.29
C GLU A 315 7.70 -10.20 5.08
N ASP A 316 8.74 -10.92 4.64
CA ASP A 316 10.09 -10.85 5.24
C ASP A 316 10.69 -9.44 5.13
N LEU A 317 10.46 -8.72 4.02
CA LEU A 317 10.91 -7.33 3.86
C LEU A 317 10.24 -6.39 4.88
N TYR A 318 8.95 -6.52 5.12
CA TYR A 318 8.27 -5.76 6.18
C TYR A 318 8.82 -6.09 7.58
N VAL A 319 9.23 -7.34 7.83
CA VAL A 319 9.92 -7.70 9.07
C VAL A 319 11.25 -6.94 9.20
N GLU A 320 12.03 -6.85 8.13
CA GLU A 320 13.29 -6.10 8.12
C GLU A 320 13.07 -4.59 8.33
N HIS A 321 12.10 -3.98 7.68
CA HIS A 321 11.73 -2.57 7.87
C HIS A 321 11.28 -2.28 9.30
N THR A 322 10.39 -3.14 9.84
CA THR A 322 9.95 -3.05 11.23
C THR A 322 11.12 -3.18 12.20
N LYS A 323 12.08 -4.10 11.92
CA LYS A 323 13.28 -4.24 12.74
C LYS A 323 14.10 -2.95 12.79
N ALA A 324 14.32 -2.33 11.65
CA ALA A 324 15.08 -1.08 11.57
C ALA A 324 14.38 0.03 12.39
N ALA A 325 13.05 0.12 12.31
CA ALA A 325 12.27 1.07 13.10
C ALA A 325 12.36 0.78 14.61
N ILE A 326 12.25 -0.47 15.04
CA ILE A 326 12.42 -0.86 16.45
C ILE A 326 13.83 -0.51 16.95
N ASP A 327 14.86 -0.82 16.18
CA ASP A 327 16.25 -0.54 16.53
C ASP A 327 16.51 0.98 16.66
N SER A 328 15.80 1.81 15.91
CA SER A 328 15.92 3.29 15.97
C SER A 328 15.38 3.89 17.27
N LEU A 329 14.38 3.26 17.91
CA LEU A 329 13.82 3.76 19.19
C LEU A 329 14.86 3.92 20.30
N GLY A 330 15.94 3.14 20.27
CA GLY A 330 17.03 3.20 21.28
C GLY A 330 18.08 4.27 21.02
N THR A 331 18.19 4.77 19.79
CA THR A 331 19.25 5.70 19.38
C THR A 331 18.89 7.16 19.63
N ASP A 332 17.61 7.52 19.62
CA ASP A 332 17.14 8.88 19.91
C ASP A 332 17.28 9.26 21.40
N ALA A 333 17.32 8.26 22.29
CA ALA A 333 17.55 8.49 23.73
C ALA A 333 19.04 8.84 24.04
N GLU A 334 20.00 8.46 23.20
CA GLU A 334 21.42 8.81 23.38
C GLU A 334 21.77 10.18 22.77
N ALA A 335 21.05 10.62 21.73
CA ALA A 335 21.32 11.91 21.08
C ALA A 335 20.87 13.13 21.92
N THR A 336 19.94 12.96 22.85
CA THR A 336 19.44 14.03 23.73
C THR A 336 20.25 14.25 25.01
N THR A 337 21.29 13.43 25.28
CA THR A 337 22.11 13.54 26.50
C THR A 337 23.46 14.21 26.30
N ASP A 338 23.87 14.52 25.07
CA ASP A 338 25.21 15.07 24.79
C ASP A 338 25.27 16.59 24.52
N ASP A 339 24.13 17.31 24.59
CA ASP A 339 24.08 18.76 24.31
C ASP A 339 23.78 19.66 25.53
N ALA A 340 24.18 19.21 26.72
CA ALA A 340 24.02 19.99 27.96
C ALA A 340 25.36 20.34 28.63
N ASP A 341 26.38 20.73 27.88
CA ASP A 341 27.55 21.42 28.45
C ASP A 341 28.34 22.21 27.39
N ALA A 342 27.87 23.38 27.02
CA ALA A 342 28.71 24.40 26.40
C ALA A 342 28.31 25.78 26.94
N GLU A 343 29.19 26.29 27.80
CA GLU A 343 29.13 27.56 28.53
C GLU A 343 28.85 28.78 27.65
N ALA A 344 28.05 29.67 28.28
CA ALA A 344 27.85 31.04 27.89
C ALA A 344 29.17 31.84 27.87
N THR A 345 29.46 32.49 26.77
CA THR A 345 30.27 33.76 26.80
C THR A 345 29.49 34.86 26.13
N ASP A 346 29.15 35.81 26.95
CA ASP A 346 28.69 37.16 26.72
C ASP A 346 29.64 37.91 25.76
N ASP A 347 29.13 38.56 24.71
CA ASP A 347 29.59 39.93 24.42
C ASP A 347 28.56 40.73 23.61
N THR A 348 28.42 41.94 24.06
CA THR A 348 27.51 43.03 23.74
C THR A 348 27.89 43.73 22.40
N ALA A 349 26.93 44.24 21.70
CA ALA A 349 26.70 45.62 21.31
C ALA A 349 26.10 45.86 19.92
N ALA A 350 24.99 46.53 19.99
CA ALA A 350 24.60 47.78 19.28
C ALA A 350 24.34 47.75 17.77
N ASP A 351 23.13 47.99 17.49
CA ASP A 351 22.56 49.28 16.98
C ASP A 351 22.25 49.34 15.47
N ASP A 352 21.04 49.65 15.23
CA ASP A 352 20.39 50.72 14.50
C ASP A 352 19.77 50.44 13.10
N THR A 353 18.48 50.87 13.10
CA THR A 353 17.64 51.46 12.03
C THR A 353 17.04 50.58 10.95
N ALA A 354 15.76 50.38 11.08
CA ALA A 354 14.57 50.90 10.39
C ALA A 354 14.69 51.15 8.86
N GLU A 355 13.84 50.54 8.07
CA GLU A 355 12.85 51.30 7.30
C GLU A 355 11.81 50.36 6.62
N THR A 356 10.57 50.78 6.80
CA THR A 356 9.33 50.30 6.20
C THR A 356 9.25 50.59 4.70
N THR A 357 8.56 49.76 3.93
CA THR A 357 7.52 50.23 2.99
C THR A 357 6.57 49.09 2.59
N GLU A 358 5.28 49.36 2.72
CA GLU A 358 4.12 48.71 2.14
C GLU A 358 4.05 48.84 0.62
N GLU A 359 3.36 47.94 -0.03
CA GLU A 359 2.26 48.05 -1.03
C GLU A 359 2.15 46.72 -1.77
N ALA A 360 1.07 45.98 -1.68
CA ALA A 360 -0.30 46.06 -2.17
C ALA A 360 -0.44 45.65 -3.66
N ALA A 361 -1.25 44.60 -3.83
CA ALA A 361 -2.22 44.28 -4.90
C ALA A 361 -1.74 44.07 -6.37
N GLU A 362 -1.91 42.87 -6.89
CA GLU A 362 -2.99 42.44 -7.80
C GLU A 362 -3.05 40.91 -7.91
#